data_f93451a00e170ec2588b2da8e9843692
#
_entry.id   f93451a00e170ec2588b2da8e9843692
#
_cell.length_a   1.000
_cell.length_b   1.000
_cell.length_c   1.000
_cell.angle_alpha   90.00
_cell.angle_beta   90.00
_cell.angle_gamma   90.00
#
_symmetry.space_group_name_H-M   'P 1'
#
loop_
_entity.id
_entity.type
_entity.pdbx_description
1 polymer ?
#
loop_
_entity_poly.entity_id
_entity_poly.type
_entity_poly.pdbx_seq_one_letter_code
_entity_poly.pdbx_strand_id
1 'polypeptide(L)'
;MKSVTRSLRILEAVAQHQPVTVGELTKIFGLPKSTVQRTLVTLAEAGWLRANRKDTTRWEIGARVLAVRPAALQGSSLFAAAREPMVRLRDTVNETIHLSVPDALQCMVVVDRVDCSHAVRTFHTVGDTSPLHATATGRAVLAHLPKQDVDELIAHGLERYSDTTPTDPDELRAELDRIRIHGYAVNRNQYRPDVCAIAAPVLDEEGTPLATVAISMPDSRYDADRLPEWGRLVADAAAEITGRRMGA
;
A
#
# COMPACT_ATOMS: atom_id res chain seq x y z
N MET A 1 22.32 -3.02 15.10
CA MET A 1 21.27 -2.63 14.12
C MET A 1 21.01 -3.67 13.04
N LYS A 2 22.03 -4.16 12.33
CA LYS A 2 21.86 -5.13 11.21
C LYS A 2 21.11 -6.44 11.55
N SER A 3 21.15 -6.94 12.79
CA SER A 3 20.49 -8.22 13.16
C SER A 3 18.97 -8.09 13.32
N VAL A 4 18.49 -7.02 13.94
CA VAL A 4 17.04 -6.77 14.14
C VAL A 4 16.36 -6.54 12.78
N THR A 5 16.89 -5.65 11.96
CA THR A 5 16.38 -5.38 10.61
C THR A 5 16.31 -6.66 9.76
N ARG A 6 17.35 -7.52 9.88
CA ARG A 6 17.37 -8.82 9.20
C ARG A 6 16.26 -9.74 9.68
N SER A 7 16.03 -9.81 11.00
CA SER A 7 14.98 -10.65 11.57
C SER A 7 13.58 -10.20 11.09
N LEU A 8 13.33 -8.89 11.04
CA LEU A 8 12.09 -8.33 10.52
C LEU A 8 11.90 -8.64 9.04
N ARG A 9 12.93 -8.46 8.20
CA ARG A 9 12.87 -8.81 6.77
C ARG A 9 12.61 -10.31 6.54
N ILE A 10 13.17 -11.19 7.36
CA ILE A 10 12.88 -12.63 7.29
C ILE A 10 11.43 -12.91 7.70
N LEU A 11 10.90 -12.22 8.72
CA LEU A 11 9.49 -12.33 9.11
C LEU A 11 8.55 -11.90 7.97
N GLU A 12 8.84 -10.79 7.31
CA GLU A 12 8.11 -10.28 6.14
C GLU A 12 8.14 -11.28 4.98
N ALA A 13 9.31 -11.84 4.67
CA ALA A 13 9.43 -12.85 3.61
C ALA A 13 8.66 -14.13 3.93
N VAL A 14 8.62 -14.56 5.21
CA VAL A 14 7.75 -15.68 5.62
C VAL A 14 6.29 -15.31 5.38
N ALA A 15 5.85 -14.10 5.72
CA ALA A 15 4.48 -13.67 5.51
C ALA A 15 4.09 -13.72 4.01
N GLN A 16 5.00 -13.33 3.12
CA GLN A 16 4.76 -13.28 1.67
C GLN A 16 4.79 -14.66 0.99
N HIS A 17 5.63 -15.59 1.48
CA HIS A 17 5.92 -16.85 0.80
C HIS A 17 5.49 -18.09 1.56
N GLN A 18 4.77 -17.95 2.68
CA GLN A 18 4.34 -19.07 3.51
C GLN A 18 3.41 -20.08 2.78
N PRO A 19 3.55 -21.40 3.02
CA PRO A 19 4.54 -22.03 3.91
C PRO A 19 5.92 -22.15 3.22
N VAL A 20 6.98 -21.60 3.82
CA VAL A 20 8.31 -21.45 3.21
C VAL A 20 9.38 -22.22 3.98
N THR A 21 10.37 -22.78 3.27
CA THR A 21 11.50 -23.50 3.85
C THR A 21 12.70 -22.59 4.14
N VAL A 22 13.61 -23.06 5.00
CA VAL A 22 14.90 -22.40 5.24
C VAL A 22 15.70 -22.24 3.95
N GLY A 23 15.64 -23.25 3.05
CA GLY A 23 16.39 -23.23 1.79
C GLY A 23 15.89 -22.16 0.82
N GLU A 24 14.58 -21.96 0.73
CA GLU A 24 13.97 -20.89 -0.08
C GLU A 24 14.37 -19.51 0.45
N LEU A 25 14.27 -19.27 1.76
CA LEU A 25 14.69 -18.01 2.38
C LEU A 25 16.21 -17.76 2.24
N THR A 26 17.03 -18.81 2.30
CA THR A 26 18.47 -18.72 2.06
C THR A 26 18.78 -18.19 0.66
N LYS A 27 18.00 -18.61 -0.35
CA LYS A 27 18.13 -18.11 -1.74
C LYS A 27 17.69 -16.66 -1.87
N ILE A 28 16.57 -16.28 -1.22
CA ILE A 28 16.04 -14.91 -1.26
C ILE A 28 17.04 -13.91 -0.65
N PHE A 29 17.65 -14.26 0.49
CA PHE A 29 18.49 -13.32 1.25
C PHE A 29 20.00 -13.47 0.97
N GLY A 30 20.46 -14.51 0.30
CA GLY A 30 21.88 -14.80 0.13
C GLY A 30 22.62 -15.05 1.45
N LEU A 31 21.93 -15.45 2.52
CA LEU A 31 22.49 -15.63 3.87
C LEU A 31 22.85 -17.10 4.13
N PRO A 32 23.82 -17.38 5.02
CA PRO A 32 24.11 -18.75 5.45
C PRO A 32 22.87 -19.42 6.06
N LYS A 33 22.66 -20.70 5.71
CA LYS A 33 21.51 -21.49 6.18
C LYS A 33 21.38 -21.49 7.72
N SER A 34 22.51 -21.55 8.44
CA SER A 34 22.53 -21.50 9.90
C SER A 34 22.01 -20.18 10.46
N THR A 35 22.28 -19.05 9.77
CA THR A 35 21.81 -17.72 10.17
C THR A 35 20.29 -17.61 9.99
N VAL A 36 19.77 -18.06 8.82
CA VAL A 36 18.33 -18.07 8.57
C VAL A 36 17.61 -18.98 9.56
N GLN A 37 18.10 -20.22 9.75
CA GLN A 37 17.53 -21.16 10.69
C GLN A 37 17.46 -20.60 12.12
N ARG A 38 18.55 -20.02 12.62
CA ARG A 38 18.57 -19.42 13.96
C ARG A 38 17.57 -18.29 14.10
N THR A 39 17.45 -17.41 13.09
CA THR A 39 16.47 -16.33 13.09
C THR A 39 15.05 -16.87 13.14
N LEU A 40 14.72 -17.88 12.32
CA LEU A 40 13.38 -18.49 12.31
C LEU A 40 13.03 -19.13 13.65
N VAL A 41 13.96 -19.87 14.27
CA VAL A 41 13.78 -20.46 15.61
C VAL A 41 13.52 -19.36 16.65
N THR A 42 14.36 -18.33 16.69
CA THR A 42 14.19 -17.20 17.64
C THR A 42 12.83 -16.52 17.46
N LEU A 43 12.40 -16.27 16.22
CA LEU A 43 11.09 -15.69 15.95
C LEU A 43 9.95 -16.63 16.34
N ALA A 44 10.14 -17.94 16.22
CA ALA A 44 9.15 -18.93 16.64
C ALA A 44 9.07 -19.04 18.17
N GLU A 45 10.21 -19.05 18.87
CA GLU A 45 10.26 -19.00 20.35
C GLU A 45 9.56 -17.75 20.89
N ALA A 46 9.68 -16.62 20.19
CA ALA A 46 8.96 -15.40 20.50
C ALA A 46 7.48 -15.42 20.05
N GLY A 47 7.00 -16.48 19.38
CA GLY A 47 5.62 -16.66 18.92
C GLY A 47 5.25 -15.95 17.62
N TRP A 48 6.22 -15.31 16.93
CA TRP A 48 5.98 -14.60 15.66
C TRP A 48 5.86 -15.54 14.47
N LEU A 49 6.54 -16.70 14.54
CA LEU A 49 6.49 -17.77 13.54
C LEU A 49 6.03 -19.09 14.18
N ARG A 50 5.69 -20.02 13.34
CA ARG A 50 5.46 -21.42 13.73
C ARG A 50 5.90 -22.36 12.60
N ALA A 51 6.28 -23.59 12.95
CA ALA A 51 6.44 -24.63 11.97
C ALA A 51 5.05 -25.04 11.44
N ASN A 52 4.97 -25.38 10.15
CA ASN A 52 3.75 -25.90 9.55
C ASN A 52 3.38 -27.25 10.19
N ARG A 53 2.10 -27.47 10.46
CA ARG A 53 1.62 -28.71 11.14
C ARG A 53 1.78 -29.97 10.28
N LYS A 54 1.74 -29.83 8.95
CA LYS A 54 1.84 -30.97 8.01
C LYS A 54 3.27 -31.24 7.56
N ASP A 55 4.11 -30.20 7.55
CA ASP A 55 5.51 -30.26 7.15
C ASP A 55 6.33 -29.33 8.06
N THR A 56 6.94 -29.91 9.10
CA THR A 56 7.72 -29.16 10.10
C THR A 56 9.00 -28.52 9.54
N THR A 57 9.37 -28.81 8.29
CA THR A 57 10.47 -28.14 7.59
C THR A 57 10.07 -26.77 7.00
N ARG A 58 8.77 -26.45 6.99
CA ARG A 58 8.20 -25.21 6.48
C ARG A 58 7.72 -24.31 7.60
N TRP A 59 7.86 -23.02 7.38
CA TRP A 59 7.55 -21.97 8.34
C TRP A 59 6.35 -21.14 7.89
N GLU A 60 5.57 -20.72 8.87
CA GLU A 60 4.37 -19.89 8.71
C GLU A 60 4.35 -18.80 9.78
N ILE A 61 3.57 -17.75 9.52
CA ILE A 61 3.30 -16.69 10.50
C ILE A 61 2.57 -17.27 11.73
N GLY A 62 3.05 -16.90 12.90
CA GLY A 62 2.44 -17.22 14.19
C GLY A 62 1.28 -16.30 14.53
N ALA A 63 0.38 -16.77 15.41
CA ALA A 63 -0.79 -16.00 15.82
C ALA A 63 -0.47 -14.67 16.54
N ARG A 64 0.75 -14.51 17.05
CA ARG A 64 1.17 -13.28 17.75
C ARG A 64 1.12 -12.03 16.85
N VAL A 65 1.30 -12.17 15.53
CA VAL A 65 1.15 -11.05 14.58
C VAL A 65 -0.25 -10.45 14.65
N LEU A 66 -1.29 -11.28 14.88
CA LEU A 66 -2.67 -10.82 15.01
C LEU A 66 -2.90 -9.99 16.29
N ALA A 67 -2.08 -10.17 17.32
CA ALA A 67 -2.18 -9.41 18.57
C ALA A 67 -1.61 -7.98 18.45
N VAL A 68 -0.71 -7.73 17.49
CA VAL A 68 -0.14 -6.39 17.24
C VAL A 68 -1.06 -5.55 16.37
N ARG A 69 -1.75 -6.17 15.42
CA ARG A 69 -2.68 -5.50 14.52
C ARG A 69 -3.77 -4.66 15.25
N PRO A 70 -4.49 -5.19 16.24
CA PRO A 70 -5.50 -4.40 16.94
C PRO A 70 -4.93 -3.16 17.63
N ALA A 71 -3.77 -3.28 18.28
CA ALA A 71 -3.15 -2.15 18.97
C ALA A 71 -2.72 -1.02 18.01
N ALA A 72 -2.22 -1.38 16.83
CA ALA A 72 -1.88 -0.42 15.78
C ALA A 72 -3.11 0.20 15.10
N LEU A 73 -4.26 -0.52 15.08
CA LEU A 73 -5.48 -0.13 14.38
C LEU A 73 -6.55 0.43 15.32
N GLN A 74 -6.60 -0.01 16.60
CA GLN A 74 -7.62 0.41 17.59
C GLN A 74 -7.48 1.87 18.02
N GLY A 75 -6.31 2.50 17.80
CA GLY A 75 -6.11 3.94 18.03
C GLY A 75 -6.46 4.82 16.83
N SER A 76 -6.67 4.26 15.64
CA SER A 76 -6.99 5.07 14.46
C SER A 76 -8.47 4.96 14.12
N SER A 77 -9.20 6.04 14.31
CA SER A 77 -10.55 6.24 13.77
C SER A 77 -10.60 6.02 12.23
N LEU A 78 -9.44 5.95 11.56
CA LEU A 78 -9.30 5.81 10.11
C LEU A 78 -9.99 4.56 9.56
N PHE A 79 -9.74 3.37 10.14
CA PHE A 79 -10.34 2.12 9.63
C PHE A 79 -11.84 2.08 9.82
N ALA A 80 -12.31 2.53 10.99
CA ALA A 80 -13.74 2.61 11.28
C ALA A 80 -14.42 3.63 10.35
N ALA A 81 -13.80 4.79 10.14
CA ALA A 81 -14.30 5.83 9.26
C ALA A 81 -14.29 5.40 7.78
N ALA A 82 -13.26 4.64 7.32
CA ALA A 82 -13.06 4.30 5.93
C ALA A 82 -13.96 3.16 5.43
N ARG A 83 -14.33 2.21 6.29
CA ARG A 83 -14.96 0.96 5.85
C ARG A 83 -16.24 1.15 5.06
N GLU A 84 -17.15 1.97 5.53
CA GLU A 84 -18.45 2.19 4.87
C GLU A 84 -18.31 3.01 3.58
N PRO A 85 -17.58 4.15 3.54
CA PRO A 85 -17.32 4.86 2.28
C PRO A 85 -16.66 3.98 1.20
N MET A 86 -15.70 3.12 1.57
CA MET A 86 -15.05 2.19 0.64
C MET A 86 -16.03 1.16 0.08
N VAL A 87 -16.93 0.61 0.90
CA VAL A 87 -17.94 -0.35 0.44
C VAL A 87 -18.89 0.32 -0.54
N ARG A 88 -19.42 1.52 -0.23
CA ARG A 88 -20.30 2.26 -1.14
C ARG A 88 -19.61 2.62 -2.46
N LEU A 89 -18.35 3.06 -2.39
CA LEU A 89 -17.57 3.35 -3.59
C LEU A 89 -17.42 2.10 -4.46
N ARG A 90 -17.05 0.94 -3.86
CA ARG A 90 -17.00 -0.34 -4.55
C ARG A 90 -18.33 -0.71 -5.19
N ASP A 91 -19.45 -0.56 -4.47
CA ASP A 91 -20.78 -0.90 -4.98
C ASP A 91 -21.21 -0.01 -6.16
N THR A 92 -20.74 1.24 -6.18
CA THR A 92 -21.01 2.19 -7.27
C THR A 92 -20.18 1.92 -8.51
N VAL A 93 -18.88 1.65 -8.37
CA VAL A 93 -17.96 1.50 -9.52
C VAL A 93 -17.71 0.05 -9.91
N ASN A 94 -18.01 -0.90 -9.01
CA ASN A 94 -17.71 -2.33 -9.09
C ASN A 94 -16.22 -2.62 -9.43
N GLU A 95 -15.29 -1.85 -8.86
CA GLU A 95 -13.86 -2.09 -8.93
C GLU A 95 -13.29 -2.27 -7.52
N THR A 96 -12.07 -2.83 -7.42
CA THR A 96 -11.42 -3.03 -6.12
C THR A 96 -11.01 -1.69 -5.52
N ILE A 97 -11.38 -1.48 -4.26
CA ILE A 97 -11.03 -0.27 -3.50
C ILE A 97 -9.95 -0.61 -2.49
N HIS A 98 -8.90 0.21 -2.46
CA HIS A 98 -7.81 0.09 -1.49
C HIS A 98 -7.79 1.30 -0.55
N LEU A 99 -7.46 1.03 0.72
CA LEU A 99 -6.99 2.04 1.67
C LEU A 99 -5.49 1.84 1.84
N SER A 100 -4.71 2.88 1.62
CA SER A 100 -3.26 2.84 1.79
C SER A 100 -2.80 4.00 2.68
N VAL A 101 -1.74 3.77 3.45
CA VAL A 101 -1.12 4.80 4.30
C VAL A 101 0.32 5.05 3.86
N PRO A 102 0.83 6.28 3.97
CA PRO A 102 2.24 6.55 3.77
C PRO A 102 3.05 5.95 4.92
N ASP A 103 4.22 5.38 4.59
CA ASP A 103 5.19 4.86 5.56
C ASP A 103 6.46 5.70 5.57
N ALA A 104 7.15 5.71 6.71
CA ALA A 104 8.42 6.41 6.91
C ALA A 104 9.55 5.96 5.93
N LEU A 105 9.37 4.83 5.26
CA LEU A 105 10.26 4.32 4.20
C LEU A 105 10.00 4.93 2.83
N GLN A 106 9.22 6.00 2.74
CA GLN A 106 8.85 6.69 1.50
C GLN A 106 8.10 5.79 0.50
N CYS A 107 7.20 4.97 1.01
CA CYS A 107 6.31 4.14 0.22
C CYS A 107 4.87 4.21 0.74
N MET A 108 3.92 3.74 -0.06
CA MET A 108 2.55 3.48 0.37
C MET A 108 2.41 2.04 0.81
N VAL A 109 1.66 1.80 1.88
CA VAL A 109 1.32 0.46 2.38
C VAL A 109 -0.19 0.26 2.29
N VAL A 110 -0.63 -0.80 1.63
CA VAL A 110 -2.06 -1.19 1.61
C VAL A 110 -2.44 -1.72 3.00
N VAL A 111 -3.43 -1.09 3.63
CA VAL A 111 -3.84 -1.46 5.00
C VAL A 111 -5.25 -2.05 5.08
N ASP A 112 -6.11 -1.76 4.09
CA ASP A 112 -7.42 -2.39 3.93
C ASP A 112 -7.83 -2.41 2.45
N ARG A 113 -8.77 -3.30 2.10
CA ARG A 113 -9.35 -3.36 0.77
C ARG A 113 -10.78 -3.89 0.79
N VAL A 114 -11.53 -3.53 -0.26
CA VAL A 114 -12.85 -4.06 -0.58
C VAL A 114 -12.82 -4.58 -2.02
N ASP A 115 -12.94 -5.89 -2.18
CA ASP A 115 -12.87 -6.53 -3.49
C ASP A 115 -14.14 -6.27 -4.32
N CYS A 116 -13.97 -6.09 -5.63
CA CYS A 116 -15.06 -6.06 -6.60
C CYS A 116 -15.63 -7.47 -6.86
N SER A 117 -16.74 -7.55 -7.58
CA SER A 117 -17.35 -8.83 -7.97
C SER A 117 -16.75 -9.46 -9.23
N HIS A 118 -15.85 -8.78 -9.94
CA HIS A 118 -15.22 -9.30 -11.15
C HIS A 118 -14.28 -10.48 -10.87
N ALA A 119 -14.36 -11.52 -11.71
CA ALA A 119 -13.45 -12.67 -11.63
C ALA A 119 -11.98 -12.27 -11.92
N VAL A 120 -11.77 -11.38 -12.89
CA VAL A 120 -10.46 -10.79 -13.20
C VAL A 120 -10.39 -9.41 -12.55
N ARG A 121 -9.45 -9.23 -11.65
CA ARG A 121 -9.25 -7.97 -10.92
C ARG A 121 -7.78 -7.75 -10.59
N THR A 122 -7.43 -6.51 -10.31
CA THR A 122 -6.11 -6.19 -9.75
C THR A 122 -5.97 -6.82 -8.36
N PHE A 123 -4.81 -7.38 -8.08
CA PHE A 123 -4.56 -8.06 -6.82
C PHE A 123 -3.43 -7.37 -6.05
N HIS A 124 -3.80 -6.74 -4.94
CA HIS A 124 -2.88 -6.23 -3.93
C HIS A 124 -3.33 -6.76 -2.58
N THR A 125 -2.40 -7.33 -1.82
CA THR A 125 -2.68 -7.78 -0.47
C THR A 125 -2.48 -6.67 0.55
N VAL A 126 -3.18 -6.77 1.67
CA VAL A 126 -2.88 -5.94 2.84
C VAL A 126 -1.43 -6.22 3.26
N GLY A 127 -0.63 -5.14 3.38
CA GLY A 127 0.80 -5.20 3.62
C GLY A 127 1.66 -4.98 2.36
N ASP A 128 1.08 -5.04 1.15
CA ASP A 128 1.83 -4.69 -0.07
C ASP A 128 2.27 -3.24 -0.03
N THR A 129 3.49 -2.99 -0.50
CA THR A 129 4.08 -1.66 -0.60
C THR A 129 4.17 -1.20 -2.06
N SER A 130 4.16 0.11 -2.27
CA SER A 130 4.32 0.70 -3.60
C SER A 130 5.01 2.06 -3.53
N PRO A 131 5.76 2.46 -4.59
CA PRO A 131 6.50 3.71 -4.63
C PRO A 131 5.57 4.92 -4.69
N LEU A 132 6.02 6.05 -4.10
CA LEU A 132 5.22 7.28 -4.06
C LEU A 132 5.05 7.91 -5.45
N HIS A 133 6.11 8.07 -6.23
CA HIS A 133 6.05 8.79 -7.51
C HIS A 133 5.35 8.03 -8.64
N ALA A 134 5.42 6.70 -8.63
CA ALA A 134 4.93 5.86 -9.74
C ALA A 134 3.47 5.41 -9.59
N THR A 135 2.80 5.68 -8.46
CA THR A 135 1.43 5.22 -8.18
C THR A 135 0.46 6.37 -7.96
N ALA A 136 -0.83 6.16 -8.24
CA ALA A 136 -1.86 7.15 -7.95
C ALA A 136 -1.94 7.45 -6.43
N THR A 137 -1.90 6.41 -5.58
CA THR A 137 -1.91 6.56 -4.13
C THR A 137 -0.73 7.39 -3.64
N GLY A 138 0.47 7.10 -4.13
CA GLY A 138 1.66 7.84 -3.74
C GLY A 138 1.63 9.30 -4.20
N ARG A 139 1.25 9.58 -5.45
CA ARG A 139 1.14 10.96 -5.95
C ARG A 139 0.04 11.76 -5.25
N ALA A 140 -1.07 11.11 -4.88
CA ALA A 140 -2.10 11.77 -4.08
C ALA A 140 -1.57 12.23 -2.71
N VAL A 141 -0.67 11.46 -2.08
CA VAL A 141 0.05 11.86 -0.86
C VAL A 141 1.06 12.95 -1.17
N LEU A 142 1.96 12.74 -2.15
CA LEU A 142 3.01 13.71 -2.50
C LEU A 142 2.48 15.11 -2.82
N ALA A 143 1.29 15.18 -3.41
CA ALA A 143 0.64 16.47 -3.72
C ALA A 143 0.35 17.32 -2.47
N HIS A 144 0.28 16.71 -1.28
CA HIS A 144 -0.06 17.37 -0.02
C HIS A 144 1.10 17.36 1.00
N LEU A 145 2.26 16.82 0.62
CA LEU A 145 3.46 16.93 1.44
C LEU A 145 4.15 18.30 1.27
N PRO A 146 4.94 18.74 2.27
CA PRO A 146 5.81 19.89 2.15
C PRO A 146 6.73 19.76 0.92
N LYS A 147 7.01 20.90 0.26
CA LYS A 147 7.89 20.93 -0.91
C LYS A 147 9.26 20.28 -0.63
N GLN A 148 9.80 20.48 0.57
CA GLN A 148 11.07 19.92 0.98
C GLN A 148 11.07 18.38 0.90
N ASP A 149 10.01 17.71 1.38
CA ASP A 149 9.90 16.26 1.37
C ASP A 149 9.80 15.71 -0.07
N VAL A 150 9.10 16.44 -0.95
CA VAL A 150 9.03 16.12 -2.38
C VAL A 150 10.40 16.28 -3.04
N ASP A 151 11.12 17.37 -2.74
CA ASP A 151 12.47 17.60 -3.28
C ASP A 151 13.48 16.56 -2.76
N GLU A 152 13.36 16.10 -1.51
CA GLU A 152 14.16 15.02 -0.96
C GLU A 152 13.88 13.68 -1.67
N LEU A 153 12.61 13.35 -1.93
CA LEU A 153 12.25 12.17 -2.72
C LEU A 153 12.88 12.23 -4.12
N ILE A 154 12.77 13.34 -4.80
CA ILE A 154 13.32 13.55 -6.14
C ILE A 154 14.85 13.41 -6.12
N ALA A 155 15.53 13.95 -5.10
CA ALA A 155 16.98 13.85 -4.96
C ALA A 155 17.47 12.41 -4.74
N HIS A 156 16.66 11.53 -4.17
CA HIS A 156 16.97 10.09 -4.07
C HIS A 156 16.82 9.33 -5.40
N GLY A 157 16.20 9.96 -6.41
CA GLY A 157 15.96 9.39 -7.73
C GLY A 157 14.57 8.82 -7.92
N LEU A 158 14.04 8.98 -9.12
CA LEU A 158 12.74 8.47 -9.54
C LEU A 158 12.95 7.20 -10.36
N GLU A 159 12.82 6.04 -9.70
CA GLU A 159 13.03 4.74 -10.33
C GLU A 159 11.98 4.50 -11.43
N ARG A 160 12.44 3.94 -12.57
CA ARG A 160 11.57 3.58 -13.69
C ARG A 160 11.03 2.16 -13.50
N TYR A 161 9.73 2.01 -13.45
CA TYR A 161 9.02 0.73 -13.31
C TYR A 161 8.37 0.27 -14.63
N SER A 162 8.04 1.23 -15.50
CA SER A 162 7.48 1.01 -16.84
C SER A 162 7.93 2.12 -17.78
N ASP A 163 7.61 2.01 -19.06
CA ASP A 163 7.93 3.05 -20.05
C ASP A 163 7.21 4.37 -19.78
N THR A 164 6.09 4.31 -19.07
CA THR A 164 5.25 5.48 -18.75
C THR A 164 5.45 6.00 -17.31
N THR A 165 6.39 5.43 -16.54
CA THR A 165 6.69 5.94 -15.19
C THR A 165 7.20 7.37 -15.27
N PRO A 166 6.61 8.33 -14.52
CA PRO A 166 7.12 9.69 -14.44
C PRO A 166 8.48 9.70 -13.73
N THR A 167 9.54 9.99 -14.49
CA THR A 167 10.92 10.05 -13.98
C THR A 167 11.54 11.44 -14.13
N ASP A 168 10.84 12.37 -14.78
CA ASP A 168 11.25 13.75 -14.86
C ASP A 168 10.74 14.53 -13.64
N PRO A 169 11.61 15.24 -12.89
CA PRO A 169 11.23 16.00 -11.72
C PRO A 169 10.20 17.12 -11.98
N ASP A 170 10.30 17.80 -13.12
CA ASP A 170 9.43 18.94 -13.41
C ASP A 170 8.05 18.45 -13.88
N GLU A 171 7.99 17.36 -14.64
CA GLU A 171 6.74 16.67 -14.98
C GLU A 171 6.03 16.16 -13.71
N LEU A 172 6.77 15.59 -12.76
CA LEU A 172 6.20 15.15 -11.49
C LEU A 172 5.62 16.34 -10.71
N ARG A 173 6.35 17.45 -10.57
CA ARG A 173 5.85 18.64 -9.87
C ARG A 173 4.59 19.20 -10.51
N ALA A 174 4.57 19.31 -11.85
CA ALA A 174 3.39 19.77 -12.60
C ALA A 174 2.19 18.83 -12.40
N GLU A 175 2.42 17.53 -12.30
CA GLU A 175 1.38 16.54 -12.00
C GLU A 175 0.85 16.72 -10.57
N LEU A 176 1.72 16.94 -9.58
CA LEU A 176 1.31 17.19 -8.19
C LEU A 176 0.46 18.46 -8.06
N ASP A 177 0.77 19.52 -8.82
CA ASP A 177 -0.05 20.72 -8.87
C ASP A 177 -1.44 20.45 -9.46
N ARG A 178 -1.52 19.66 -10.52
CA ARG A 178 -2.81 19.24 -11.10
C ARG A 178 -3.63 18.40 -10.11
N ILE A 179 -2.99 17.50 -9.36
CA ILE A 179 -3.67 16.69 -8.34
C ILE A 179 -4.26 17.58 -7.24
N ARG A 180 -3.56 18.62 -6.78
CA ARG A 180 -4.10 19.58 -5.79
C ARG A 180 -5.35 20.28 -6.29
N ILE A 181 -5.42 20.60 -7.59
CA ILE A 181 -6.57 21.28 -8.20
C ILE A 181 -7.75 20.32 -8.38
N HIS A 182 -7.50 19.11 -8.85
CA HIS A 182 -8.56 18.13 -9.17
C HIS A 182 -9.01 17.30 -7.97
N GLY A 183 -8.18 17.20 -6.91
CA GLY A 183 -8.46 16.40 -5.73
C GLY A 183 -8.18 14.89 -5.87
N TYR A 184 -7.66 14.45 -7.03
CA TYR A 184 -7.32 13.04 -7.26
C TYR A 184 -6.13 12.88 -8.20
N ALA A 185 -5.44 11.75 -8.07
CA ALA A 185 -4.34 11.31 -8.91
C ALA A 185 -4.77 10.13 -9.80
N VAL A 186 -4.16 10.00 -10.96
CA VAL A 186 -4.43 8.92 -11.92
C VAL A 186 -3.13 8.18 -12.23
N ASN A 187 -3.14 6.86 -12.13
CA ASN A 187 -2.08 5.99 -12.64
C ASN A 187 -2.64 5.12 -13.76
N ARG A 188 -2.03 5.17 -14.93
CA ARG A 188 -2.31 4.24 -16.01
C ARG A 188 -1.01 3.58 -16.45
N ASN A 189 -0.82 2.31 -16.07
CA ASN A 189 0.35 1.50 -16.45
C ASN A 189 1.73 2.07 -16.01
N GLN A 190 1.78 3.02 -15.07
CA GLN A 190 3.01 3.72 -14.69
C GLN A 190 3.86 2.98 -13.65
N TYR A 191 3.26 2.03 -12.92
CA TYR A 191 3.94 1.20 -11.93
C TYR A 191 3.93 -0.28 -12.32
N ARG A 192 2.75 -0.83 -12.57
CA ARG A 192 2.60 -2.21 -13.05
C ARG A 192 1.92 -2.18 -14.41
N PRO A 193 2.36 -3.01 -15.36
CA PRO A 193 1.64 -3.17 -16.62
C PRO A 193 0.19 -3.59 -16.39
N ASP A 194 -0.68 -3.18 -17.27
CA ASP A 194 -2.11 -3.54 -17.28
C ASP A 194 -2.89 -3.15 -16.00
N VAL A 195 -2.35 -2.24 -15.18
CA VAL A 195 -2.99 -1.75 -13.95
C VAL A 195 -3.24 -0.26 -14.02
N CYS A 196 -4.49 0.14 -13.82
CA CYS A 196 -4.92 1.51 -13.65
C CYS A 196 -5.44 1.75 -12.24
N ALA A 197 -5.21 2.96 -11.71
CA ALA A 197 -5.75 3.39 -10.43
C ALA A 197 -6.08 4.87 -10.43
N ILE A 198 -7.12 5.23 -9.67
CA ILE A 198 -7.51 6.62 -9.39
C ILE A 198 -7.57 6.74 -7.88
N ALA A 199 -6.84 7.69 -7.29
CA ALA A 199 -6.69 7.80 -5.84
C ALA A 199 -6.90 9.23 -5.37
N ALA A 200 -7.52 9.38 -4.20
CA ALA A 200 -7.66 10.66 -3.51
C ALA A 200 -7.08 10.60 -2.09
N PRO A 201 -6.51 11.70 -1.58
CA PRO A 201 -5.93 11.75 -0.26
C PRO A 201 -7.01 11.89 0.82
N VAL A 202 -6.84 11.18 1.92
CA VAL A 202 -7.54 11.42 3.19
C VAL A 202 -6.65 12.32 4.02
N LEU A 203 -7.08 13.55 4.24
CA LEU A 203 -6.31 14.58 4.93
C LEU A 203 -6.74 14.72 6.39
N ASP A 204 -5.86 15.26 7.25
CA ASP A 204 -6.24 15.76 8.57
C ASP A 204 -6.72 17.23 8.52
N GLU A 205 -6.95 17.84 9.70
CA GLU A 205 -7.41 19.21 9.83
C GLU A 205 -6.38 20.22 9.32
N GLU A 206 -5.11 19.89 9.39
CA GLU A 206 -3.98 20.68 8.93
C GLU A 206 -3.69 20.49 7.43
N GLY A 207 -4.41 19.60 6.74
CA GLY A 207 -4.20 19.25 5.34
C GLY A 207 -3.07 18.25 5.11
N THR A 208 -2.59 17.58 6.17
CA THR A 208 -1.55 16.54 6.07
C THR A 208 -2.17 15.21 5.59
N PRO A 209 -1.57 14.53 4.61
CA PRO A 209 -2.11 13.27 4.11
C PRO A 209 -1.87 12.11 5.08
N LEU A 210 -2.95 11.55 5.60
CA LEU A 210 -2.94 10.42 6.52
C LEU A 210 -3.06 9.07 5.81
N ALA A 211 -3.81 9.06 4.71
CA ALA A 211 -4.09 7.87 3.92
C ALA A 211 -4.50 8.25 2.50
N THR A 212 -4.78 7.25 1.68
CA THR A 212 -5.45 7.40 0.39
C THR A 212 -6.51 6.33 0.22
N VAL A 213 -7.60 6.69 -0.44
CA VAL A 213 -8.56 5.75 -1.01
C VAL A 213 -8.32 5.69 -2.52
N ALA A 214 -8.33 4.48 -3.08
CA ALA A 214 -8.08 4.28 -4.49
C ALA A 214 -9.05 3.26 -5.10
N ILE A 215 -9.53 3.57 -6.30
CA ILE A 215 -10.16 2.63 -7.23
C ILE A 215 -9.02 1.98 -8.03
N SER A 216 -8.95 0.65 -8.08
CA SER A 216 -7.94 -0.08 -8.84
C SER A 216 -8.58 -1.09 -9.77
N MET A 217 -8.19 -1.04 -11.05
CA MET A 217 -8.78 -1.83 -12.13
C MET A 217 -7.72 -2.28 -13.14
N PRO A 218 -7.96 -3.36 -13.90
CA PRO A 218 -7.18 -3.65 -15.10
C PRO A 218 -7.34 -2.56 -16.17
N ASP A 219 -6.29 -2.32 -16.98
CA ASP A 219 -6.31 -1.32 -18.06
C ASP A 219 -7.45 -1.58 -19.07
N SER A 220 -7.81 -2.85 -19.28
CA SER A 220 -8.92 -3.26 -20.16
C SER A 220 -10.30 -2.75 -19.73
N ARG A 221 -10.46 -2.31 -18.47
CA ARG A 221 -11.71 -1.70 -17.96
C ARG A 221 -11.58 -0.21 -17.73
N TYR A 222 -10.38 0.35 -17.91
CA TYR A 222 -10.20 1.79 -17.81
C TYR A 222 -10.92 2.50 -18.95
N ASP A 223 -11.78 3.43 -18.60
CA ASP A 223 -12.54 4.27 -19.52
C ASP A 223 -12.22 5.74 -19.25
N ALA A 224 -11.56 6.39 -20.21
CA ALA A 224 -11.15 7.78 -20.09
C ALA A 224 -12.35 8.75 -20.00
N ASP A 225 -13.48 8.41 -20.59
CA ASP A 225 -14.69 9.25 -20.57
C ASP A 225 -15.36 9.23 -19.19
N ARG A 226 -15.13 8.17 -18.40
CA ARG A 226 -15.60 8.04 -17.03
C ARG A 226 -14.62 8.58 -15.99
N LEU A 227 -13.41 8.96 -16.38
CA LEU A 227 -12.41 9.46 -15.44
C LEU A 227 -12.90 10.64 -14.56
N PRO A 228 -13.60 11.66 -15.10
CA PRO A 228 -14.10 12.75 -14.26
C PRO A 228 -15.13 12.29 -13.22
N GLU A 229 -15.98 11.30 -13.56
CA GLU A 229 -16.93 10.68 -12.64
C GLU A 229 -16.20 9.93 -11.53
N TRP A 230 -15.28 9.02 -11.89
CA TRP A 230 -14.53 8.21 -10.93
C TRP A 230 -13.62 9.07 -10.03
N GLY A 231 -13.00 10.10 -10.61
CA GLY A 231 -12.17 11.06 -9.86
C GLY A 231 -12.99 11.77 -8.79
N ARG A 232 -14.20 12.24 -9.12
CA ARG A 232 -15.11 12.85 -8.15
C ARG A 232 -15.54 11.85 -7.08
N LEU A 233 -15.96 10.64 -7.47
CA LEU A 233 -16.42 9.62 -6.52
C LEU A 233 -15.34 9.24 -5.50
N VAL A 234 -14.09 9.07 -5.93
CA VAL A 234 -13.00 8.73 -5.02
C VAL A 234 -12.62 9.92 -4.11
N ALA A 235 -12.68 11.16 -4.62
CA ALA A 235 -12.46 12.37 -3.83
C ALA A 235 -13.55 12.57 -2.77
N ASP A 236 -14.83 12.37 -3.14
CA ASP A 236 -15.96 12.43 -2.21
C ASP A 236 -15.84 11.37 -1.09
N ALA A 237 -15.43 10.14 -1.43
CA ALA A 237 -15.20 9.09 -0.45
C ALA A 237 -14.04 9.44 0.51
N ALA A 238 -12.95 10.00 0.00
CA ALA A 238 -11.83 10.44 0.83
C ALA A 238 -12.22 11.60 1.77
N ALA A 239 -12.97 12.58 1.28
CA ALA A 239 -13.49 13.70 2.08
C ALA A 239 -14.45 13.20 3.18
N GLU A 240 -15.31 12.23 2.89
CA GLU A 240 -16.19 11.64 3.90
C GLU A 240 -15.41 10.91 5.00
N ILE A 241 -14.34 10.18 4.67
CA ILE A 241 -13.47 9.52 5.65
C ILE A 241 -12.83 10.56 6.58
N THR A 242 -12.34 11.67 6.02
CA THR A 242 -11.83 12.81 6.79
C THR A 242 -12.87 13.34 7.78
N GLY A 243 -14.07 13.65 7.31
CA GLY A 243 -15.16 14.17 8.15
C GLY A 243 -15.61 13.22 9.25
N ARG A 244 -15.66 11.92 9.00
CA ARG A 244 -16.01 10.89 10.00
C ARG A 244 -14.96 10.74 11.10
N ARG A 245 -13.68 10.95 10.78
CA ARG A 245 -12.60 10.93 11.78
C ARG A 245 -12.66 12.12 12.73
N MET A 246 -13.04 13.28 12.21
CA MET A 246 -13.15 14.52 12.99
C MET A 246 -14.36 14.53 13.92
N GLY A 247 -15.40 13.75 13.62
CA GLY A 247 -16.63 13.65 14.41
C GLY A 247 -16.65 12.51 15.44
N ALA A 248 -15.57 11.74 15.57
CA ALA A 248 -15.46 10.61 16.51
C ALA A 248 -14.50 10.93 17.66
#